data_f222ecda117d5501f6d5e50481a8890f
#
_entry.id   f222ecda117d5501f6d5e50481a8890f
#
_cell.length_a   1.000
_cell.length_b   1.000
_cell.length_c   1.000
_cell.angle_alpha   90.00
_cell.angle_beta   90.00
_cell.angle_gamma   90.00
#
_symmetry.space_group_name_H-M   'P 1'
#
loop_
_entity.id
_entity.type
_entity.pdbx_description
1 polymer ?
#
loop_
_entity_poly.entity_id
_entity_poly.type
_entity_poly.pdbx_seq_one_letter_code
_entity_poly.pdbx_strand_id
1 'polypeptide(L)'
;MKINFLSKATFLLLVFLFLSNCLNTEAEKCHPSGRVKGGKIPSGHCNEEDDLCCVPGKTYPTYTCSPPVSSHTKAYLTLNSFEKGGDGDSPSKCDNQYHSDDKPVVALSTGWFNHKSMCLHNITISGSGRSVVAMVVDECDSSQGCDKHHGYQPPCANNVVVASMAVWKALGIPMNQWGWMDITWSHA
;
A
#
# COMPACT_ATOMS: atom_id res chain seq x y z
N MET A 1 -38.04 -51.21 -5.46
CA MET A 1 -37.27 -50.16 -6.12
C MET A 1 -36.00 -49.96 -5.30
N LYS A 2 -34.86 -50.57 -5.74
CA LYS A 2 -33.56 -50.45 -5.00
C LYS A 2 -32.91 -49.15 -5.40
N ILE A 3 -33.06 -48.12 -4.58
CA ILE A 3 -32.36 -46.85 -4.75
C ILE A 3 -30.89 -47.09 -4.35
N ASN A 4 -30.03 -46.99 -5.32
CA ASN A 4 -28.60 -47.28 -5.23
C ASN A 4 -27.90 -46.52 -4.12
N PHE A 5 -27.49 -47.24 -3.07
CA PHE A 5 -26.64 -46.73 -1.99
C PHE A 5 -25.30 -46.19 -2.53
N LEU A 6 -24.89 -46.62 -3.72
CA LEU A 6 -23.67 -46.15 -4.41
C LEU A 6 -23.75 -44.66 -4.82
N SER A 7 -24.95 -44.15 -5.08
CA SER A 7 -25.17 -42.75 -5.52
C SER A 7 -24.96 -41.73 -4.41
N LYS A 8 -25.23 -42.08 -3.16
CA LYS A 8 -25.03 -41.20 -1.98
C LYS A 8 -23.54 -41.06 -1.61
N ALA A 9 -22.79 -42.17 -1.68
CA ALA A 9 -21.37 -42.19 -1.39
C ALA A 9 -20.56 -41.41 -2.45
N THR A 10 -20.90 -41.57 -3.77
CA THR A 10 -20.27 -40.79 -4.83
C THR A 10 -20.64 -39.31 -4.78
N PHE A 11 -21.86 -38.97 -4.40
CA PHE A 11 -22.27 -37.56 -4.23
C PHE A 11 -21.53 -36.89 -3.05
N LEU A 12 -21.41 -37.58 -1.92
CA LEU A 12 -20.62 -37.10 -0.77
C LEU A 12 -19.14 -36.95 -1.10
N LEU A 13 -18.57 -37.89 -1.86
CA LEU A 13 -17.18 -37.81 -2.28
C LEU A 13 -16.92 -36.61 -3.21
N LEU A 14 -17.84 -36.36 -4.16
CA LEU A 14 -17.79 -35.20 -5.06
C LEU A 14 -17.94 -33.88 -4.31
N VAL A 15 -18.85 -33.79 -3.34
CA VAL A 15 -19.00 -32.60 -2.47
C VAL A 15 -17.77 -32.38 -1.61
N PHE A 16 -17.15 -33.44 -1.07
CA PHE A 16 -15.90 -33.34 -0.33
C PHE A 16 -14.73 -32.89 -1.20
N LEU A 17 -14.62 -33.37 -2.43
CA LEU A 17 -13.60 -32.95 -3.42
C LEU A 17 -13.83 -31.50 -3.86
N PHE A 18 -15.08 -31.07 -4.02
CA PHE A 18 -15.40 -29.65 -4.32
C PHE A 18 -15.07 -28.73 -3.14
N LEU A 19 -15.39 -29.12 -1.91
CA LEU A 19 -15.08 -28.35 -0.71
C LEU A 19 -13.58 -28.29 -0.44
N SER A 20 -12.82 -29.36 -0.69
CA SER A 20 -11.36 -29.34 -0.52
C SER A 20 -10.66 -28.51 -1.60
N ASN A 21 -11.20 -28.38 -2.82
CA ASN A 21 -10.66 -27.46 -3.84
C ASN A 21 -11.01 -25.98 -3.57
N CYS A 22 -12.09 -25.68 -2.85
CA CYS A 22 -12.43 -24.31 -2.43
C CYS A 22 -11.61 -23.81 -1.23
N LEU A 23 -10.96 -24.69 -0.48
CA LEU A 23 -10.17 -24.32 0.70
C LEU A 23 -8.68 -24.03 0.39
N ASN A 24 -8.24 -24.25 -0.84
CA ASN A 24 -6.86 -24.03 -1.28
C ASN A 24 -6.70 -22.79 -2.17
N THR A 25 -7.51 -21.74 -2.00
CA THR A 25 -7.12 -20.41 -2.48
C THR A 25 -6.05 -19.89 -1.53
N GLU A 26 -4.79 -20.34 -1.70
CA GLU A 26 -3.66 -19.55 -1.24
C GLU A 26 -3.86 -18.16 -1.85
N ALA A 27 -4.03 -17.15 -1.00
CA ALA A 27 -4.08 -15.77 -1.45
C ALA A 27 -2.85 -15.55 -2.31
N GLU A 28 -3.06 -15.27 -3.60
CA GLU A 28 -1.98 -15.18 -4.58
C GLU A 28 -0.94 -14.19 -4.06
N LYS A 29 0.27 -14.69 -3.78
CA LYS A 29 1.35 -13.85 -3.24
C LYS A 29 1.71 -12.82 -4.30
N CYS A 30 1.63 -11.54 -3.94
CA CYS A 30 2.06 -10.47 -4.82
C CYS A 30 3.57 -10.61 -5.10
N HIS A 31 3.93 -10.81 -6.37
CA HIS A 31 5.29 -10.89 -6.86
C HIS A 31 5.68 -9.60 -7.61
N PRO A 32 6.97 -9.24 -7.65
CA PRO A 32 7.43 -8.12 -8.46
C PRO A 32 6.97 -8.25 -9.91
N SER A 33 6.38 -7.19 -10.46
CA SER A 33 5.93 -7.09 -11.85
C SER A 33 7.06 -6.69 -12.80
N GLY A 34 8.15 -6.12 -12.27
CA GLY A 34 9.30 -5.65 -13.03
C GLY A 34 10.39 -5.11 -12.13
N ARG A 35 11.29 -4.35 -12.74
CA ARG A 35 12.41 -3.70 -12.04
C ARG A 35 12.78 -2.40 -12.73
N VAL A 36 13.16 -1.37 -11.95
CA VAL A 36 13.77 -0.14 -12.42
C VAL A 36 15.22 -0.04 -11.93
N LYS A 37 16.07 0.60 -12.72
CA LYS A 37 17.49 0.78 -12.37
C LYS A 37 17.74 2.25 -12.05
N GLY A 38 18.38 2.54 -10.92
CA GLY A 38 18.82 3.88 -10.57
C GLY A 38 19.79 4.42 -11.61
N GLY A 39 19.46 5.60 -12.14
CA GLY A 39 20.29 6.38 -13.05
C GLY A 39 21.14 7.40 -12.30
N LYS A 40 21.90 8.20 -13.06
CA LYS A 40 22.61 9.37 -12.51
C LYS A 40 21.58 10.46 -12.18
N ILE A 41 21.57 10.92 -10.94
CA ILE A 41 20.69 11.99 -10.48
C ILE A 41 21.36 13.34 -10.72
N PRO A 42 20.67 14.34 -11.29
CA PRO A 42 21.20 15.71 -11.38
C PRO A 42 21.38 16.30 -9.97
N SER A 43 22.43 17.05 -9.75
CA SER A 43 22.70 17.69 -8.45
C SER A 43 21.55 18.59 -8.01
N GLY A 44 21.16 18.50 -6.73
CA GLY A 44 20.09 19.32 -6.12
C GLY A 44 18.66 18.84 -6.42
N HIS A 45 18.48 17.66 -7.02
CA HIS A 45 17.14 17.12 -7.33
C HIS A 45 16.67 16.00 -6.39
N CYS A 46 17.50 15.57 -5.47
CA CYS A 46 17.15 14.59 -4.47
C CYS A 46 18.02 14.85 -3.22
N ASN A 47 17.43 14.73 -2.05
CA ASN A 47 18.18 14.89 -0.80
C ASN A 47 18.92 13.59 -0.50
N GLU A 48 20.24 13.59 -0.74
CA GLU A 48 21.10 12.42 -0.51
C GLU A 48 21.28 12.12 1.00
N GLU A 49 21.01 13.11 1.88
CA GLU A 49 21.20 12.96 3.32
C GLU A 49 20.15 12.05 3.97
N ASP A 50 18.97 11.89 3.34
CA ASP A 50 17.85 11.10 3.87
C ASP A 50 17.76 9.68 3.28
N ASP A 51 18.75 9.22 2.50
CA ASP A 51 18.76 7.91 1.82
C ASP A 51 17.51 7.61 0.93
N LEU A 52 16.76 8.67 0.58
CA LEU A 52 15.51 8.56 -0.20
C LEU A 52 15.73 8.47 -1.70
N CYS A 53 16.96 8.62 -2.16
CA CYS A 53 17.30 8.65 -3.57
C CYS A 53 17.63 7.27 -4.13
N CYS A 54 17.34 7.08 -5.41
CA CYS A 54 17.83 5.91 -6.13
C CYS A 54 19.35 5.93 -6.26
N VAL A 55 20.00 4.87 -5.82
CA VAL A 55 21.45 4.71 -5.96
C VAL A 55 21.78 4.37 -7.42
N PRO A 56 22.68 5.09 -8.11
CA PRO A 56 23.09 4.79 -9.47
C PRO A 56 23.57 3.33 -9.62
N GLY A 57 23.01 2.63 -10.60
CA GLY A 57 23.34 1.23 -10.87
C GLY A 57 22.58 0.20 -10.03
N LYS A 58 22.01 0.57 -8.88
CA LYS A 58 21.15 -0.32 -8.07
C LYS A 58 19.81 -0.58 -8.76
N THR A 59 19.29 -1.79 -8.61
CA THR A 59 18.00 -2.19 -9.18
C THR A 59 16.97 -2.34 -8.09
N TYR A 60 15.79 -1.77 -8.32
CA TYR A 60 14.65 -1.78 -7.39
C TYR A 60 13.49 -2.58 -8.00
N PRO A 61 12.80 -3.45 -7.24
CA PRO A 61 11.62 -4.15 -7.73
C PRO A 61 10.46 -3.18 -7.91
N THR A 62 9.59 -3.46 -8.89
CA THR A 62 8.32 -2.75 -9.09
C THR A 62 7.15 -3.70 -8.88
N TYR A 63 6.00 -3.17 -8.50
CA TYR A 63 4.81 -3.95 -8.18
C TYR A 63 3.55 -3.28 -8.76
N THR A 64 2.68 -4.08 -9.36
CA THR A 64 1.32 -3.67 -9.74
C THR A 64 0.27 -4.26 -8.79
N CYS A 65 0.68 -5.08 -7.84
CA CYS A 65 -0.15 -5.72 -6.82
C CYS A 65 0.34 -5.37 -5.41
N SER A 66 -0.53 -5.56 -4.43
CA SER A 66 -0.25 -5.46 -2.99
C SER A 66 -0.76 -6.71 -2.28
N PRO A 67 -0.36 -7.00 -1.04
CA PRO A 67 -0.91 -8.09 -0.27
C PRO A 67 -2.45 -8.02 -0.19
N PRO A 68 -3.16 -9.16 -0.11
CA PRO A 68 -4.62 -9.18 0.02
C PRO A 68 -5.10 -8.38 1.23
N VAL A 69 -6.16 -7.59 1.03
CA VAL A 69 -6.77 -6.80 2.10
C VAL A 69 -7.62 -7.71 3.01
N SER A 70 -7.51 -7.51 4.31
CA SER A 70 -8.25 -8.21 5.35
C SER A 70 -8.70 -7.23 6.43
N SER A 71 -9.37 -7.73 7.47
CA SER A 71 -9.69 -6.92 8.67
C SER A 71 -8.45 -6.42 9.43
N HIS A 72 -7.26 -7.00 9.17
CA HIS A 72 -5.99 -6.65 9.80
C HIS A 72 -4.85 -6.77 8.79
N THR A 73 -4.93 -6.00 7.71
CA THR A 73 -3.90 -5.98 6.65
C THR A 73 -2.61 -5.39 7.19
N LYS A 74 -1.55 -6.15 7.22
CA LYS A 74 -0.22 -5.68 7.67
C LYS A 74 0.36 -4.71 6.65
N ALA A 75 0.87 -3.59 7.12
CA ALA A 75 1.49 -2.56 6.32
C ALA A 75 2.60 -1.82 7.08
N TYR A 76 3.39 -1.07 6.35
CA TYR A 76 4.27 -0.05 6.91
C TYR A 76 3.62 1.31 6.76
N LEU A 77 3.62 2.10 7.83
CA LEU A 77 3.24 3.50 7.83
C LEU A 77 4.47 4.35 7.58
N THR A 78 4.40 5.26 6.61
CA THR A 78 5.43 6.26 6.36
C THR A 78 4.85 7.66 6.45
N LEU A 79 5.70 8.66 6.64
CA LEU A 79 5.29 10.06 6.73
C LEU A 79 5.45 10.73 5.36
N ASN A 80 4.49 11.58 4.99
CA ASN A 80 4.61 12.52 3.88
C ASN A 80 3.72 13.75 4.11
N SER A 81 4.08 14.88 3.48
CA SER A 81 3.22 16.05 3.41
C SER A 81 2.39 16.04 2.14
N PHE A 82 1.09 16.27 2.27
CA PHE A 82 0.14 16.40 1.16
C PHE A 82 -0.16 17.87 0.84
N GLU A 83 0.55 18.81 1.47
CA GLU A 83 0.40 20.24 1.24
C GLU A 83 1.15 20.69 -0.01
N LYS A 84 0.78 21.85 -0.53
CA LYS A 84 1.50 22.46 -1.65
C LYS A 84 2.93 22.81 -1.22
N GLY A 85 3.91 22.30 -1.97
CA GLY A 85 5.33 22.43 -1.63
C GLY A 85 5.82 21.40 -0.62
N GLY A 86 5.01 20.39 -0.28
CA GLY A 86 5.43 19.20 0.44
C GLY A 86 6.23 18.24 -0.43
N ASP A 87 6.58 17.08 0.11
CA ASP A 87 7.55 16.15 -0.51
C ASP A 87 7.15 15.61 -1.89
N GLY A 88 5.87 15.70 -2.26
CA GLY A 88 5.36 15.16 -3.54
C GLY A 88 5.26 16.16 -4.69
N ASP A 89 5.45 17.48 -4.47
CA ASP A 89 5.37 18.58 -5.46
C ASP A 89 4.12 18.62 -6.36
N SER A 90 3.25 17.62 -6.30
CA SER A 90 2.05 17.45 -7.15
C SER A 90 0.79 17.32 -6.29
N PRO A 91 -0.36 17.78 -6.79
CA PRO A 91 -1.64 17.53 -6.11
C PRO A 91 -1.99 16.05 -6.14
N SER A 92 -2.77 15.62 -5.16
CA SER A 92 -3.19 14.23 -4.96
C SER A 92 -3.92 13.65 -6.17
N LYS A 93 -3.64 12.40 -6.53
CA LYS A 93 -4.18 11.71 -7.73
C LYS A 93 -5.70 11.55 -7.72
N CYS A 94 -6.34 11.53 -6.55
CA CYS A 94 -7.77 11.28 -6.46
C CYS A 94 -8.61 12.45 -6.94
N ASP A 95 -8.27 13.67 -6.49
CA ASP A 95 -9.11 14.85 -6.69
C ASP A 95 -8.35 16.06 -7.25
N ASN A 96 -7.06 15.88 -7.55
CA ASN A 96 -6.18 16.92 -8.06
C ASN A 96 -6.08 18.14 -7.11
N GLN A 97 -6.11 17.89 -5.79
CA GLN A 97 -6.00 18.92 -4.76
C GLN A 97 -4.83 18.65 -3.81
N TYR A 98 -4.37 19.70 -3.14
CA TYR A 98 -3.49 19.60 -1.99
C TYR A 98 -4.32 19.49 -0.72
N HIS A 99 -3.88 18.69 0.24
CA HIS A 99 -4.57 18.47 1.51
C HIS A 99 -3.70 18.96 2.66
N SER A 100 -4.32 19.58 3.66
CA SER A 100 -3.60 19.99 4.87
C SER A 100 -3.12 18.77 5.66
N ASP A 101 -1.89 18.87 6.16
CA ASP A 101 -1.26 17.85 7.01
C ASP A 101 -1.94 17.69 8.38
N ASP A 102 -2.84 18.62 8.75
CA ASP A 102 -3.69 18.50 9.93
C ASP A 102 -4.98 17.68 9.69
N LYS A 103 -5.21 17.22 8.45
CA LYS A 103 -6.29 16.29 8.13
C LYS A 103 -5.74 14.86 8.00
N PRO A 104 -6.44 13.84 8.53
CA PRO A 104 -6.02 12.45 8.40
C PRO A 104 -6.26 11.96 6.96
N VAL A 105 -5.23 12.08 6.12
CA VAL A 105 -5.22 11.64 4.73
C VAL A 105 -4.04 10.71 4.48
N VAL A 106 -4.20 9.83 3.47
CA VAL A 106 -3.18 8.82 3.12
C VAL A 106 -3.06 8.61 1.62
N ALA A 107 -1.86 8.15 1.21
CA ALA A 107 -1.62 7.49 -0.06
C ALA A 107 -1.44 5.98 0.16
N LEU A 108 -1.87 5.17 -0.79
CA LEU A 108 -1.74 3.72 -0.76
C LEU A 108 -0.81 3.22 -1.86
N SER A 109 -0.04 2.16 -1.58
CA SER A 109 0.70 1.43 -2.60
C SER A 109 -0.19 1.09 -3.80
N THR A 110 0.37 1.11 -5.02
CA THR A 110 -0.34 0.93 -6.29
C THR A 110 -1.39 -0.18 -6.29
N GLY A 111 -1.06 -1.37 -5.77
CA GLY A 111 -2.00 -2.50 -5.77
C GLY A 111 -3.21 -2.27 -4.86
N TRP A 112 -3.04 -1.61 -3.73
CA TRP A 112 -4.17 -1.22 -2.85
C TRP A 112 -4.94 -0.02 -3.39
N PHE A 113 -4.25 0.94 -4.02
CA PHE A 113 -4.90 2.09 -4.69
C PHE A 113 -5.82 1.66 -5.83
N ASN A 114 -5.46 0.55 -6.51
CA ASN A 114 -6.26 -0.19 -7.46
C ASN A 114 -6.98 0.70 -8.49
N HIS A 115 -6.19 1.39 -9.31
CA HIS A 115 -6.69 2.27 -10.38
C HIS A 115 -7.72 3.31 -9.91
N LYS A 116 -7.46 3.96 -8.77
CA LYS A 116 -8.33 4.96 -8.11
C LYS A 116 -9.61 4.39 -7.47
N SER A 117 -9.81 3.08 -7.42
CA SER A 117 -11.01 2.52 -6.79
C SER A 117 -11.11 2.83 -5.30
N MET A 118 -9.96 3.12 -4.65
CA MET A 118 -9.91 3.52 -3.24
C MET A 118 -9.99 5.02 -3.01
N CYS A 119 -10.07 5.84 -4.07
CA CYS A 119 -10.12 7.30 -3.94
C CYS A 119 -11.30 7.76 -3.10
N LEU A 120 -11.00 8.64 -2.14
CA LEU A 120 -11.93 9.26 -1.21
C LEU A 120 -12.67 8.27 -0.28
N HIS A 121 -12.27 6.99 -0.31
CA HIS A 121 -12.73 6.01 0.68
C HIS A 121 -11.94 6.17 1.98
N ASN A 122 -12.58 5.83 3.08
CA ASN A 122 -11.93 5.82 4.38
C ASN A 122 -11.35 4.43 4.69
N ILE A 123 -10.20 4.44 5.34
CA ILE A 123 -9.57 3.25 5.94
C ILE A 123 -9.37 3.47 7.43
N THR A 124 -9.42 2.39 8.21
CA THR A 124 -9.04 2.41 9.63
C THR A 124 -7.61 1.90 9.75
N ILE A 125 -6.74 2.73 10.33
CA ILE A 125 -5.34 2.42 10.59
C ILE A 125 -5.16 2.16 12.08
N SER A 126 -4.51 1.06 12.45
CA SER A 126 -4.24 0.69 13.84
C SER A 126 -2.75 0.49 14.08
N GLY A 127 -2.23 1.17 15.10
CA GLY A 127 -0.84 1.13 15.54
C GLY A 127 -0.69 1.72 16.94
N SER A 128 0.36 1.36 17.65
CA SER A 128 0.62 1.85 19.02
C SER A 128 -0.55 1.71 20.01
N GLY A 129 -1.42 0.68 19.84
CA GLY A 129 -2.60 0.48 20.68
C GLY A 129 -3.74 1.49 20.42
N ARG A 130 -3.68 2.28 19.36
CA ARG A 130 -4.71 3.26 18.92
C ARG A 130 -5.14 2.99 17.49
N SER A 131 -6.25 3.61 17.11
CA SER A 131 -6.75 3.57 15.73
C SER A 131 -7.18 4.95 15.29
N VAL A 132 -7.08 5.21 13.99
CA VAL A 132 -7.52 6.44 13.34
C VAL A 132 -8.18 6.11 12.00
N VAL A 133 -9.21 6.85 11.65
CA VAL A 133 -9.82 6.80 10.32
C VAL A 133 -9.16 7.87 9.46
N ALA A 134 -8.71 7.49 8.26
CA ALA A 134 -8.06 8.38 7.32
C ALA A 134 -8.63 8.18 5.91
N MET A 135 -8.71 9.27 5.13
CA MET A 135 -9.21 9.26 3.77
C MET A 135 -8.08 8.99 2.79
N VAL A 136 -8.31 8.08 1.84
CA VAL A 136 -7.38 7.82 0.74
C VAL A 136 -7.51 8.94 -0.29
N VAL A 137 -6.43 9.69 -0.49
CA VAL A 137 -6.39 10.82 -1.43
C VAL A 137 -5.38 10.60 -2.56
N ASP A 138 -4.41 9.69 -2.40
CA ASP A 138 -3.32 9.56 -3.35
C ASP A 138 -2.79 8.12 -3.48
N GLU A 139 -1.90 7.96 -4.44
CA GLU A 139 -1.14 6.73 -4.71
C GLU A 139 0.34 6.91 -4.36
N CYS A 140 0.91 5.95 -3.63
CA CYS A 140 2.35 5.75 -3.55
C CYS A 140 2.76 4.79 -4.66
N ASP A 141 3.38 5.31 -5.73
CA ASP A 141 3.63 4.54 -6.96
C ASP A 141 4.66 3.42 -6.73
N SER A 142 4.16 2.18 -6.74
CA SER A 142 4.98 0.97 -6.62
C SER A 142 5.46 0.45 -7.98
N SER A 143 4.94 1.00 -9.07
CA SER A 143 5.18 0.51 -10.42
C SER A 143 6.30 1.25 -11.15
N GLN A 144 6.63 2.46 -10.71
CA GLN A 144 7.63 3.35 -11.31
C GLN A 144 8.45 4.06 -10.23
N GLY A 145 9.57 4.66 -10.63
CA GLY A 145 10.45 5.41 -9.75
C GLY A 145 11.83 5.63 -10.38
N CYS A 146 12.74 6.24 -9.65
CA CYS A 146 14.10 6.59 -10.08
C CYS A 146 14.17 7.58 -11.27
N ASP A 147 13.10 8.29 -11.54
CA ASP A 147 13.01 9.29 -12.60
C ASP A 147 12.56 10.66 -12.04
N LYS A 148 12.56 11.67 -12.91
CA LYS A 148 12.23 13.05 -12.52
C LYS A 148 10.80 13.19 -11.99
N HIS A 149 9.83 12.43 -12.50
CA HIS A 149 8.43 12.52 -12.08
C HIS A 149 8.22 11.97 -10.66
N HIS A 150 9.13 11.09 -10.21
CA HIS A 150 9.12 10.49 -8.87
C HIS A 150 10.19 11.10 -7.96
N GLY A 151 10.68 12.31 -8.25
CA GLY A 151 11.72 12.97 -7.45
C GLY A 151 13.01 12.14 -7.32
N TYR A 152 13.27 11.26 -8.29
CA TYR A 152 14.39 10.30 -8.27
C TYR A 152 14.34 9.30 -7.10
N GLN A 153 13.21 9.17 -6.42
CA GLN A 153 13.01 8.20 -5.34
C GLN A 153 12.74 6.79 -5.89
N PRO A 154 13.07 5.73 -5.11
CA PRO A 154 12.71 4.36 -5.45
C PRO A 154 11.20 4.16 -5.58
N PRO A 155 10.75 3.15 -6.36
CA PRO A 155 9.35 2.74 -6.32
C PRO A 155 8.91 2.48 -4.88
N CYS A 156 7.70 2.90 -4.55
CA CYS A 156 7.08 2.60 -3.27
C CYS A 156 7.02 1.07 -3.06
N ALA A 157 7.27 0.60 -1.85
CA ALA A 157 7.04 -0.82 -1.56
C ALA A 157 5.53 -1.14 -1.71
N ASN A 158 5.19 -2.40 -1.99
CA ASN A 158 3.82 -2.80 -2.30
C ASN A 158 2.89 -2.94 -1.08
N ASN A 159 3.37 -2.58 0.11
CA ASN A 159 2.66 -2.72 1.40
C ASN A 159 2.83 -1.49 2.29
N VAL A 160 2.84 -0.31 1.71
CA VAL A 160 3.01 0.97 2.39
C VAL A 160 1.69 1.75 2.42
N VAL A 161 1.42 2.37 3.55
CA VAL A 161 0.45 3.45 3.75
C VAL A 161 1.25 4.70 4.07
N VAL A 162 1.26 5.66 3.16
CA VAL A 162 1.89 6.97 3.38
C VAL A 162 0.86 7.88 4.04
N ALA A 163 1.21 8.53 5.14
CA ALA A 163 0.24 9.24 5.96
C ALA A 163 0.67 10.66 6.30
N SER A 164 -0.31 11.56 6.38
CA SER A 164 -0.15 12.92 6.89
C SER A 164 0.25 12.93 8.37
N MET A 165 0.77 14.05 8.83
CA MET A 165 1.11 14.27 10.25
C MET A 165 -0.09 14.04 11.18
N ALA A 166 -1.32 14.35 10.76
CA ALA A 166 -2.52 14.13 11.55
C ALA A 166 -2.73 12.66 11.92
N VAL A 167 -2.41 11.73 11.04
CA VAL A 167 -2.51 10.29 11.32
C VAL A 167 -1.51 9.89 12.40
N TRP A 168 -0.25 10.32 12.30
CA TRP A 168 0.80 10.03 13.28
C TRP A 168 0.46 10.60 14.67
N LYS A 169 -0.03 11.85 14.72
CA LYS A 169 -0.51 12.49 15.96
C LYS A 169 -1.67 11.70 16.58
N ALA A 170 -2.66 11.29 15.77
CA ALA A 170 -3.84 10.55 16.25
C ALA A 170 -3.48 9.16 16.81
N LEU A 171 -2.49 8.47 16.21
CA LEU A 171 -1.93 7.22 16.74
C LEU A 171 -1.10 7.43 18.01
N GLY A 172 -0.85 8.68 18.41
CA GLY A 172 -0.12 9.03 19.64
C GLY A 172 1.36 8.68 19.58
N ILE A 173 1.95 8.66 18.40
CA ILE A 173 3.35 8.34 18.20
C ILE A 173 4.19 9.59 18.47
N PRO A 174 5.23 9.52 19.32
CA PRO A 174 6.14 10.63 19.54
C PRO A 174 6.83 11.06 18.24
N MET A 175 7.01 12.37 18.02
CA MET A 175 7.58 12.90 16.76
C MET A 175 8.97 12.34 16.43
N ASN A 176 9.78 12.04 17.44
CA ASN A 176 11.11 11.44 17.25
C ASN A 176 11.07 9.96 16.80
N GLN A 177 9.88 9.37 16.66
CA GLN A 177 9.65 8.01 16.15
C GLN A 177 8.87 8.02 14.83
N TRP A 178 8.60 9.21 14.26
CA TRP A 178 7.93 9.32 12.98
C TRP A 178 8.86 8.89 11.84
N GLY A 179 8.26 8.46 10.73
CA GLY A 179 8.96 8.11 9.50
C GLY A 179 8.70 6.68 9.03
N TRP A 180 8.74 5.69 9.94
CA TRP A 180 8.53 4.29 9.59
C TRP A 180 8.05 3.46 10.78
N MET A 181 6.90 2.77 10.65
CA MET A 181 6.43 1.84 11.67
C MET A 181 5.51 0.75 11.12
N ASP A 182 5.45 -0.38 11.82
CA ASP A 182 4.47 -1.44 11.54
C ASP A 182 3.07 -1.03 11.99
N ILE A 183 2.09 -1.24 11.11
CA ILE A 183 0.66 -1.02 11.37
C ILE A 183 -0.19 -2.17 10.84
N THR A 184 -1.46 -2.15 11.20
CA THR A 184 -2.50 -2.84 10.43
C THR A 184 -3.54 -1.84 9.94
N TRP A 185 -4.20 -2.15 8.80
CA TRP A 185 -5.30 -1.36 8.32
C TRP A 185 -6.43 -2.24 7.77
N SER A 186 -7.62 -1.67 7.65
CA SER A 186 -8.80 -2.26 7.01
C SER A 186 -9.66 -1.19 6.34
N HIS A 187 -10.61 -1.59 5.51
CA HIS A 187 -11.69 -0.69 5.13
C HIS A 187 -12.44 -0.20 6.38
N ALA A 188 -12.86 1.08 6.40
CA ALA A 188 -13.61 1.69 7.50
C ALA A 188 -15.12 1.41 7.38
#